data_c171e23978a836ff5ad074515d697481
#
_entry.id   c171e23978a836ff5ad074515d697481
#
_cell.length_a   1.000
_cell.length_b   1.000
_cell.length_c   1.000
_cell.angle_alpha   90.00
_cell.angle_beta   90.00
_cell.angle_gamma   90.00
#
_symmetry.space_group_name_H-M   'P 1'
#
loop_
_entity.id
_entity.type
_entity.pdbx_description
1 polymer ?
#
loop_
_entity_poly.entity_id
_entity_poly.type
_entity_poly.pdbx_seq_one_letter_code
_entity_poly.pdbx_strand_id
1 'polypeptide(L)' 'MTIKSDDYEMFRRWCRNLYDENCLERHRSGLPPYENFEDYYHLHLKWLERKYNNEQTRHQL' A
#
# COMPACT_ATOMS: atom_id res chain seq x y z
N MET A 1 -14.98 10.56 8.98
CA MET A 1 -15.71 9.92 7.88
C MET A 1 -15.40 8.43 7.84
N THR A 2 -16.41 7.62 7.74
CA THR A 2 -16.24 6.19 7.80
C THR A 2 -16.00 5.63 6.41
N ILE A 3 -14.92 4.88 6.25
CA ILE A 3 -14.62 4.22 4.97
C ILE A 3 -15.53 3.02 4.85
N LYS A 4 -16.20 2.90 3.71
CA LYS A 4 -17.06 1.74 3.46
C LYS A 4 -16.20 0.48 3.35
N SER A 5 -16.81 -0.66 3.67
CA SER A 5 -16.09 -1.94 3.62
C SER A 5 -15.43 -2.18 2.26
N ASP A 6 -16.15 -1.87 1.19
CA ASP A 6 -15.64 -2.06 -0.17
C ASP A 6 -14.41 -1.19 -0.43
N ASP A 7 -14.46 0.08 0.01
CA ASP A 7 -13.34 1.00 -0.16
C ASP A 7 -12.12 0.54 0.63
N TYR A 8 -12.36 0.04 1.83
CA TYR A 8 -11.29 -0.45 2.67
C TYR A 8 -10.61 -1.67 2.05
N GLU A 9 -11.39 -2.59 1.51
CA GLU A 9 -10.83 -3.78 0.87
C GLU A 9 -10.02 -3.42 -0.37
N MET A 10 -10.52 -2.48 -1.16
CA MET A 10 -9.81 -2.00 -2.34
C MET A 10 -8.49 -1.34 -1.95
N PHE A 11 -8.52 -0.55 -0.88
CA PHE A 11 -7.32 0.10 -0.37
C PHE A 11 -6.29 -0.95 0.08
N ARG A 12 -6.72 -1.94 0.84
CA ARG A 12 -5.81 -2.99 1.31
C ARG A 12 -5.21 -3.78 0.16
N ARG A 13 -6.02 -4.07 -0.85
CA ARG A 13 -5.54 -4.79 -2.04
C ARG A 13 -4.49 -3.97 -2.78
N TRP A 14 -4.73 -2.68 -2.90
CA TRP A 14 -3.79 -1.78 -3.52
C TRP A 14 -2.48 -1.74 -2.73
N CYS A 15 -2.58 -1.68 -1.42
CA CYS A 15 -1.40 -1.71 -0.55
C CYS A 15 -0.63 -3.01 -0.69
N ARG A 16 -1.34 -4.11 -0.83
CA ARG A 16 -0.72 -5.42 -0.99
C ARG A 16 0.08 -5.50 -2.29
N ASN A 17 -0.44 -4.92 -3.34
CA ASN A 17 0.28 -4.87 -4.61
C ASN A 17 1.58 -4.09 -4.48
N LEU A 18 1.55 -2.96 -3.77
CA LEU A 18 2.75 -2.19 -3.52
C LEU A 18 3.75 -2.95 -2.65
N TYR A 19 3.24 -3.68 -1.67
CA TYR A 19 4.08 -4.50 -0.82
C TYR A 19 4.83 -5.55 -1.64
N ASP A 20 4.13 -6.22 -2.54
CA ASP A 20 4.75 -7.22 -3.40
C ASP A 20 5.84 -6.59 -4.27
N GLU A 21 5.57 -5.42 -4.84
CA GLU A 21 6.56 -4.72 -5.65
C GLU A 21 7.77 -4.31 -4.84
N ASN A 22 7.55 -3.81 -3.63
CA ASN A 22 8.65 -3.40 -2.75
C ASN A 22 9.50 -4.58 -2.33
N CYS A 23 8.88 -5.72 -2.04
CA CYS A 23 9.62 -6.92 -1.71
C CYS A 23 10.53 -7.35 -2.86
N LEU A 24 10.01 -7.26 -4.06
CA LEU A 24 10.77 -7.60 -5.26
C LEU A 24 11.97 -6.68 -5.43
N GLU A 25 11.75 -5.38 -5.25
CA GLU A 25 12.83 -4.39 -5.36
C GLU A 25 13.90 -4.61 -4.30
N ARG A 26 13.48 -4.90 -3.07
CA ARG A 26 14.43 -5.18 -1.99
C ARG A 26 15.25 -6.42 -2.30
N HIS A 27 14.61 -7.43 -2.86
CA HIS A 27 15.31 -8.64 -3.25
C HIS A 27 16.40 -8.35 -4.31
N ARG A 28 16.04 -7.55 -5.29
CA ARG A 28 16.98 -7.16 -6.35
C ARG A 28 18.14 -6.34 -5.82
N SER A 29 17.91 -5.56 -4.79
CA SER A 29 18.94 -4.74 -4.16
C SER A 29 19.74 -5.47 -3.10
N GLY A 30 19.43 -6.74 -2.84
CA GLY A 30 20.10 -7.51 -1.82
C GLY A 30 19.69 -7.19 -0.41
N LEU A 31 18.56 -6.50 -0.24
CA LEU A 31 18.03 -6.16 1.07
C LEU A 31 17.05 -7.22 1.55
N PRO A 32 16.95 -7.44 2.88
CA PRO A 32 15.99 -8.41 3.39
C PRO A 32 14.56 -7.91 3.15
N PRO A 33 13.62 -8.82 2.85
CA PRO A 33 12.23 -8.42 2.68
C PRO A 33 11.59 -8.07 4.01
N TYR A 34 10.42 -7.42 3.96
CA TYR A 34 9.63 -7.19 5.16
C TYR A 34 9.17 -8.53 5.71
N GLU A 35 9.04 -8.63 7.01
CA GLU A 35 8.63 -9.88 7.64
C GLU A 35 7.26 -10.33 7.18
N ASN A 36 6.32 -9.38 7.11
CA ASN A 36 4.97 -9.68 6.64
C ASN A 36 4.30 -8.40 6.17
N PHE A 37 3.15 -8.57 5.52
CA PHE A 37 2.38 -7.45 5.00
C PHE A 37 1.92 -6.50 6.11
N GLU A 38 1.51 -7.03 7.26
CA GLU A 38 0.99 -6.19 8.33
C GLU A 38 2.04 -5.21 8.84
N ASP A 39 3.28 -5.65 8.97
CA ASP A 39 4.37 -4.77 9.39
C ASP A 39 4.57 -3.64 8.38
N TYR A 40 4.60 -3.98 7.10
CA TYR A 40 4.72 -3.00 6.04
C TYR A 40 3.55 -2.01 6.07
N TYR A 41 2.34 -2.54 6.21
CA TYR A 41 1.12 -1.75 6.21
C TYR A 41 1.11 -0.72 7.33
N HIS A 42 1.41 -1.16 8.54
CA HIS A 42 1.42 -0.27 9.71
C HIS A 42 2.54 0.75 9.65
N LEU A 43 3.70 0.33 9.20
CA LEU A 43 4.86 1.22 9.12
C LEU A 43 4.64 2.37 8.15
N HIS A 44 3.98 2.10 7.03
CA HIS A 44 3.80 3.08 5.97
C HIS A 44 2.36 3.56 5.81
N LEU A 45 1.51 3.32 6.80
CA LEU A 45 0.08 3.58 6.67
C LEU A 45 -0.25 5.00 6.21
N LYS A 46 0.35 6.00 6.84
CA LYS A 46 0.06 7.40 6.49
C LYS A 46 0.49 7.72 5.06
N TRP A 47 1.64 7.22 4.67
CA TRP A 47 2.14 7.42 3.32
C TRP A 47 1.24 6.70 2.29
N LEU A 48 0.81 5.49 2.63
CA LEU A 48 -0.07 4.72 1.76
C LEU A 48 -1.41 5.42 1.56
N GLU A 49 -1.98 5.94 2.63
CA GLU A 49 -3.24 6.65 2.54
C GLU A 49 -3.12 7.89 1.66
N ARG A 50 -2.06 8.65 1.83
CA ARG A 50 -1.83 9.85 1.04
C ARG A 50 -1.66 9.53 -0.43
N LYS A 51 -0.86 8.53 -0.73
CA LYS A 51 -0.61 8.14 -2.10
C LYS A 51 -1.87 7.62 -2.78
N TYR A 52 -2.64 6.82 -2.07
CA TYR A 52 -3.88 6.28 -2.59
C TYR A 52 -4.88 7.40 -2.92
N ASN A 53 -5.02 8.36 -2.02
CA ASN A 53 -5.91 9.49 -2.23
C ASN A 53 -5.47 10.33 -3.43
N ASN A 54 -4.18 10.53 -3.61
CA ASN A 54 -3.67 11.28 -4.76
C ASN A 54 -3.99 10.58 -6.06
N GLU A 55 -3.86 9.27 -6.11
CA GLU A 55 -4.18 8.51 -7.30
C GLU A 55 -5.66 8.53 -7.61
N GLN A 56 -6.51 8.45 -6.58
CA GLN A 56 -7.96 8.53 -6.76
C GLN A 56 -8.36 9.89 -7.30
N THR A 57 -7.75 10.95 -6.79
CA THR A 57 -8.03 12.30 -7.26
C THR A 57 -7.67 12.45 -8.72
N ARG A 58 -6.57 11.85 -9.16
CA ARG A 58 -6.17 11.88 -10.56
C ARG A 58 -7.20 11.23 -11.47
N HIS A 59 -7.79 10.13 -11.01
CA HIS A 59 -8.78 9.41 -11.80
C HIS A 59 -10.09 10.15 -11.92
N GLN A 60 -10.37 11.08 -11.02
CA GLN A 60 -11.60 11.83 -11.04
C GLN A 60 -11.57 13.03 -11.97
N LEU A 61 -10.44 13.30 -12.55
CA LEU A 61 -10.32 14.37 -13.54
C LEU A 61 -10.72 13.85 -14.91
#